data_5b828a7fc37a59c4598772dae8756677
#
_entry.id   5b828a7fc37a59c4598772dae8756677
#
_cell.length_a   1.000
_cell.length_b   1.000
_cell.length_c   1.000
_cell.angle_alpha   90.00
_cell.angle_beta   90.00
_cell.angle_gamma   90.00
#
_symmetry.space_group_name_H-M   'P 1'
#
loop_
_entity.id
_entity.type
_entity.pdbx_description
1 polymer ?
#
loop_
_entity_poly.entity_id
_entity_poly.type
_entity_poly.pdbx_seq_one_letter_code
_entity_poly.pdbx_strand_id
1 'polypeptide(L)'
;MTLKPARLLFALIAVVAIPAHAQNLAVVNGKPIPSSRVDAVVKQVVAAGQGQDSPEMREVIKRDLIAREVLMQEAVKQGYDKKPEVKAALDNARQAIVVNQLARDYIAKNPVTDAEIKAEYDRFTKQTGDKEYHVRHILLETEAEAKAVIAKIKAGAKFEELAKGSKDTGTASTGGDLEWASPSSFPPEFAAGFTGLQKGAVSETPVKTANGFHVIKLDDTRAAKLPTLAEVKPQIADALAQKKLEEYKDQMVKKAKVQ
;
A
#
# COMPACT_ATOMS: atom_id res chain seq x y z
N MET A 1 46.53 -51.13 62.80
CA MET A 1 46.05 -50.96 61.41
C MET A 1 45.81 -49.47 61.21
N THR A 2 46.77 -48.82 60.58
CA THR A 2 46.81 -47.40 60.37
C THR A 2 46.39 -47.10 58.93
N LEU A 3 45.25 -46.44 58.72
CA LEU A 3 44.77 -45.99 57.41
C LEU A 3 45.47 -44.65 57.05
N LYS A 4 46.14 -44.64 55.92
CA LYS A 4 46.74 -43.40 55.34
C LYS A 4 45.68 -42.62 54.58
N PRO A 5 45.59 -41.27 54.69
CA PRO A 5 44.69 -40.45 53.91
C PRO A 5 45.21 -40.26 52.47
N ALA A 6 44.36 -40.54 51.51
CA ALA A 6 44.60 -40.26 50.10
C ALA A 6 44.51 -38.75 49.83
N ARG A 7 45.61 -38.17 49.31
CA ARG A 7 45.64 -36.77 48.85
C ARG A 7 44.95 -36.69 47.49
N LEU A 8 43.77 -36.09 47.44
CA LEU A 8 43.13 -35.65 46.19
C LEU A 8 43.89 -34.42 45.64
N LEU A 9 44.55 -34.60 44.51
CA LEU A 9 45.10 -33.49 43.72
C LEU A 9 43.93 -32.87 42.93
N PHE A 10 43.48 -31.66 43.32
CA PHE A 10 42.60 -30.86 42.47
C PHE A 10 43.46 -30.20 41.38
N ALA A 11 43.37 -30.71 40.15
CA ALA A 11 43.90 -30.04 38.98
C ALA A 11 43.00 -28.82 38.65
N LEU A 12 43.50 -27.62 38.94
CA LEU A 12 42.86 -26.37 38.56
C LEU A 12 43.05 -26.21 37.04
N ILE A 13 42.00 -26.56 36.24
CA ILE A 13 41.95 -26.25 34.82
C ILE A 13 41.67 -24.73 34.75
N ALA A 14 42.73 -23.95 34.56
CA ALA A 14 42.58 -22.53 34.18
C ALA A 14 41.99 -22.46 32.78
N VAL A 15 40.69 -22.23 32.69
CA VAL A 15 40.02 -21.84 31.43
C VAL A 15 40.59 -20.45 31.08
N VAL A 16 41.57 -20.42 30.21
CA VAL A 16 42.01 -19.20 29.57
C VAL A 16 40.86 -18.79 28.63
N ALA A 17 40.02 -17.87 29.10
CA ALA A 17 39.09 -17.15 28.25
C ALA A 17 39.94 -16.34 27.27
N ILE A 18 40.17 -16.89 26.07
CA ILE A 18 40.71 -16.12 24.95
C ILE A 18 39.65 -15.04 24.67
N PRO A 19 39.95 -13.73 24.89
CA PRO A 19 39.03 -12.70 24.48
C PRO A 19 38.88 -12.86 22.98
N ALA A 20 37.64 -13.09 22.51
CA ALA A 20 37.30 -12.95 21.11
C ALA A 20 37.58 -11.46 20.78
N HIS A 21 38.78 -11.17 20.33
CA HIS A 21 39.07 -9.90 19.71
C HIS A 21 38.21 -9.86 18.45
N ALA A 22 37.02 -9.24 18.56
CA ALA A 22 36.29 -8.78 17.39
C ALA A 22 37.38 -8.04 16.56
N GLN A 23 37.69 -8.59 15.39
CA GLN A 23 38.75 -8.00 14.56
C GLN A 23 38.34 -6.57 14.28
N ASN A 24 39.03 -5.61 14.86
CA ASN A 24 38.78 -4.21 14.60
C ASN A 24 39.31 -3.88 13.21
N LEU A 25 38.49 -3.27 12.41
CA LEU A 25 38.88 -2.72 11.13
C LEU A 25 39.94 -1.65 11.27
N ALA A 26 39.78 -0.78 12.25
CA ALA A 26 40.65 0.32 12.60
C ALA A 26 40.37 0.82 14.03
N VAL A 27 41.28 1.62 14.58
CA VAL A 27 41.03 2.38 15.82
C VAL A 27 41.25 3.85 15.50
N VAL A 28 40.20 4.68 15.67
CA VAL A 28 40.28 6.13 15.41
C VAL A 28 40.20 6.87 16.72
N ASN A 29 41.33 7.53 17.10
CA ASN A 29 41.43 8.27 18.36
C ASN A 29 41.00 7.44 19.58
N GLY A 30 41.42 6.18 19.66
CA GLY A 30 41.07 5.26 20.73
C GLY A 30 39.72 4.54 20.59
N LYS A 31 38.90 4.93 19.65
CA LYS A 31 37.59 4.28 19.40
C LYS A 31 37.71 3.21 18.31
N PRO A 32 37.42 1.92 18.60
CA PRO A 32 37.50 0.85 17.63
C PRO A 32 36.33 0.89 16.66
N ILE A 33 36.62 0.63 15.40
CA ILE A 33 35.60 0.35 14.34
C ILE A 33 35.61 -1.16 14.11
N PRO A 34 34.54 -1.90 14.46
CA PRO A 34 34.47 -3.34 14.23
C PRO A 34 34.47 -3.67 12.73
N SER A 35 35.17 -4.74 12.33
CA SER A 35 35.15 -5.25 10.95
C SER A 35 33.75 -5.62 10.46
N SER A 36 32.86 -6.04 11.36
CA SER A 36 31.47 -6.32 11.07
C SER A 36 30.68 -5.14 10.47
N ARG A 37 31.13 -3.89 10.66
CA ARG A 37 30.54 -2.72 9.99
C ARG A 37 30.82 -2.71 8.49
N VAL A 38 32.00 -3.19 8.04
CA VAL A 38 32.25 -3.36 6.61
C VAL A 38 31.35 -4.42 6.04
N ASP A 39 31.24 -5.58 6.72
CA ASP A 39 30.37 -6.68 6.25
C ASP A 39 28.91 -6.25 6.12
N ALA A 40 28.42 -5.45 7.07
CA ALA A 40 27.07 -4.91 7.01
C ALA A 40 26.85 -3.99 5.81
N VAL A 41 27.81 -3.09 5.52
CA VAL A 41 27.73 -2.18 4.37
C VAL A 41 27.85 -2.95 3.06
N VAL A 42 28.80 -3.90 2.96
CA VAL A 42 28.96 -4.77 1.78
C VAL A 42 27.65 -5.51 1.50
N LYS A 43 27.06 -6.14 2.51
CA LYS A 43 25.78 -6.84 2.38
C LYS A 43 24.67 -5.93 1.85
N GLN A 44 24.60 -4.70 2.33
CA GLN A 44 23.62 -3.71 1.88
C GLN A 44 23.85 -3.30 0.42
N VAL A 45 25.10 -3.01 0.01
CA VAL A 45 25.47 -2.62 -1.35
C VAL A 45 25.17 -3.75 -2.36
N VAL A 46 25.52 -4.99 -2.00
CA VAL A 46 25.26 -6.17 -2.82
C VAL A 46 23.75 -6.44 -2.93
N ALA A 47 23.01 -6.36 -1.83
CA ALA A 47 21.56 -6.54 -1.83
C ALA A 47 20.81 -5.47 -2.65
N ALA A 48 21.38 -4.24 -2.74
CA ALA A 48 20.85 -3.16 -3.56
C ALA A 48 21.28 -3.27 -5.05
N GLY A 49 22.03 -4.29 -5.46
CA GLY A 49 22.55 -4.44 -6.82
C GLY A 49 23.56 -3.38 -7.24
N GLN A 50 24.17 -2.67 -6.28
CA GLN A 50 25.09 -1.55 -6.54
C GLN A 50 26.55 -1.98 -6.68
N GLY A 51 26.84 -3.28 -6.61
CA GLY A 51 28.16 -3.84 -6.78
C GLY A 51 28.29 -5.26 -6.28
N GLN A 52 29.48 -5.84 -6.41
CA GLN A 52 29.83 -7.18 -5.93
C GLN A 52 30.84 -7.08 -4.77
N ASP A 53 30.79 -8.03 -3.85
CA ASP A 53 31.79 -8.11 -2.78
C ASP A 53 33.17 -8.38 -3.38
N SER A 54 34.05 -7.39 -3.29
CA SER A 54 35.43 -7.49 -3.76
C SER A 54 36.39 -6.85 -2.76
N PRO A 55 37.69 -7.22 -2.77
CA PRO A 55 38.67 -6.59 -1.94
C PRO A 55 38.75 -5.06 -2.13
N GLU A 56 38.62 -4.59 -3.35
CA GLU A 56 38.62 -3.16 -3.71
C GLU A 56 37.48 -2.42 -3.09
N MET A 57 36.26 -2.98 -3.20
CA MET A 57 35.02 -2.42 -2.58
C MET A 57 35.20 -2.37 -1.05
N ARG A 58 35.69 -3.44 -0.44
CA ARG A 58 35.93 -3.49 1.00
C ARG A 58 36.91 -2.41 1.47
N GLU A 59 37.98 -2.16 0.71
CA GLU A 59 38.96 -1.08 1.03
C GLU A 59 38.36 0.32 0.86
N VAL A 60 37.48 0.51 -0.13
CA VAL A 60 36.72 1.79 -0.28
C VAL A 60 35.80 2.00 0.92
N ILE A 61 34.98 0.99 1.27
CA ILE A 61 34.07 1.05 2.43
C ILE A 61 34.86 1.29 3.73
N LYS A 62 36.00 0.63 3.92
CA LYS A 62 36.87 0.83 5.08
C LYS A 62 37.31 2.27 5.21
N ARG A 63 37.82 2.87 4.12
CA ARG A 63 38.25 4.27 4.11
C ARG A 63 37.09 5.22 4.43
N ASP A 64 35.91 4.97 3.86
CA ASP A 64 34.72 5.78 4.12
C ASP A 64 34.28 5.67 5.60
N LEU A 65 34.26 4.47 6.17
CA LEU A 65 33.91 4.26 7.59
C LEU A 65 34.89 4.98 8.53
N ILE A 66 36.22 4.97 8.22
CA ILE A 66 37.23 5.71 8.99
C ILE A 66 36.96 7.21 8.87
N ALA A 67 36.78 7.73 7.66
CA ALA A 67 36.51 9.15 7.44
C ALA A 67 35.25 9.62 8.17
N ARG A 68 34.16 8.83 8.10
CA ARG A 68 32.92 9.11 8.84
C ARG A 68 33.12 9.13 10.35
N GLU A 69 33.92 8.23 10.90
CA GLU A 69 34.24 8.21 12.34
C GLU A 69 35.02 9.46 12.75
N VAL A 70 36.01 9.88 11.96
CA VAL A 70 36.81 11.11 12.21
C VAL A 70 35.88 12.33 12.21
N LEU A 71 35.04 12.47 11.20
CA LEU A 71 34.09 13.58 11.09
C LEU A 71 33.03 13.57 12.21
N MET A 72 32.56 12.38 12.62
CA MET A 72 31.64 12.24 13.74
C MET A 72 32.25 12.68 15.05
N GLN A 73 33.51 12.30 15.32
CA GLN A 73 34.21 12.74 16.52
C GLN A 73 34.41 14.26 16.55
N GLU A 74 34.78 14.85 15.41
CA GLU A 74 34.90 16.32 15.32
C GLU A 74 33.55 17.01 15.49
N ALA A 75 32.49 16.49 14.90
CA ALA A 75 31.15 17.03 15.08
C ALA A 75 30.68 16.99 16.54
N VAL A 76 30.91 15.88 17.25
CA VAL A 76 30.61 15.77 18.69
C VAL A 76 31.46 16.75 19.51
N LYS A 77 32.77 16.89 19.22
CA LYS A 77 33.67 17.84 19.87
C LYS A 77 33.17 19.28 19.71
N GLN A 78 32.61 19.63 18.55
CA GLN A 78 32.01 20.93 18.26
C GLN A 78 30.58 21.07 18.78
N GLY A 79 30.02 20.04 19.41
CA GLY A 79 28.67 20.08 20.01
C GLY A 79 27.52 19.98 19.04
N TYR A 80 27.72 19.51 17.79
CA TYR A 80 26.64 19.35 16.81
C TYR A 80 25.57 18.35 17.28
N ASP A 81 25.96 17.31 17.99
CA ASP A 81 25.05 16.31 18.58
C ASP A 81 24.10 16.88 19.64
N LYS A 82 24.42 18.06 20.19
CA LYS A 82 23.64 18.74 21.22
C LYS A 82 22.69 19.80 20.66
N LYS A 83 22.81 20.14 19.39
CA LYS A 83 21.97 21.14 18.75
C LYS A 83 20.50 20.69 18.76
N PRO A 84 19.52 21.58 19.06
CA PRO A 84 18.11 21.22 19.16
C PRO A 84 17.57 20.56 17.89
N GLU A 85 17.94 21.07 16.71
CA GLU A 85 17.52 20.52 15.43
C GLU A 85 18.06 19.12 15.17
N VAL A 86 19.30 18.83 15.61
CA VAL A 86 19.90 17.49 15.47
C VAL A 86 19.23 16.50 16.43
N LYS A 87 18.96 16.91 17.66
CA LYS A 87 18.21 16.07 18.62
C LYS A 87 16.83 15.73 18.10
N ALA A 88 16.08 16.74 17.63
CA ALA A 88 14.76 16.52 17.06
C ALA A 88 14.81 15.55 15.86
N ALA A 89 15.80 15.70 14.96
CA ALA A 89 15.98 14.80 13.83
C ALA A 89 16.30 13.36 14.27
N LEU A 90 17.16 13.19 15.29
CA LEU A 90 17.47 11.88 15.84
C LEU A 90 16.27 11.22 16.53
N ASP A 91 15.47 11.98 17.28
CA ASP A 91 14.26 11.47 17.92
C ASP A 91 13.23 11.03 16.87
N ASN A 92 12.98 11.83 15.84
CA ASN A 92 12.11 11.47 14.74
C ASN A 92 12.59 10.22 13.99
N ALA A 93 13.89 10.15 13.68
CA ALA A 93 14.48 8.98 13.02
C ALA A 93 14.35 7.71 13.89
N ARG A 94 14.61 7.83 15.21
CA ARG A 94 14.43 6.72 16.15
C ARG A 94 12.98 6.24 16.17
N GLN A 95 12.01 7.15 16.30
CA GLN A 95 10.59 6.81 16.28
C GLN A 95 10.22 6.08 14.99
N ALA A 96 10.61 6.62 13.83
CA ALA A 96 10.33 6.02 12.54
C ALA A 96 10.92 4.59 12.44
N ILE A 97 12.18 4.39 12.84
CA ILE A 97 12.83 3.07 12.82
C ILE A 97 12.09 2.07 13.70
N VAL A 98 11.75 2.46 14.94
CA VAL A 98 11.10 1.56 15.89
C VAL A 98 9.68 1.22 15.45
N VAL A 99 8.90 2.21 15.01
CA VAL A 99 7.52 2.00 14.52
C VAL A 99 7.51 1.15 13.23
N ASN A 100 8.42 1.42 12.29
CA ASN A 100 8.53 0.61 11.08
C ASN A 100 8.95 -0.84 11.37
N GLN A 101 9.80 -1.06 12.38
CA GLN A 101 10.15 -2.43 12.77
C GLN A 101 8.96 -3.15 13.40
N LEU A 102 8.21 -2.48 14.29
CA LEU A 102 6.96 -3.02 14.85
C LEU A 102 5.95 -3.39 13.74
N ALA A 103 5.77 -2.52 12.76
CA ALA A 103 4.87 -2.75 11.63
C ALA A 103 5.29 -3.98 10.82
N ARG A 104 6.59 -4.10 10.49
CA ARG A 104 7.13 -5.28 9.79
C ARG A 104 6.91 -6.57 10.57
N ASP A 105 7.21 -6.56 11.87
CA ASP A 105 7.06 -7.73 12.72
C ASP A 105 5.59 -8.12 12.88
N TYR A 106 4.68 -7.12 12.95
CA TYR A 106 3.25 -7.38 12.99
C TYR A 106 2.76 -8.08 11.73
N ILE A 107 3.12 -7.59 10.54
CA ILE A 107 2.73 -8.22 9.27
C ILE A 107 3.36 -9.60 9.12
N ALA A 108 4.62 -9.80 9.53
CA ALA A 108 5.27 -11.11 9.51
C ALA A 108 4.56 -12.16 10.38
N LYS A 109 4.01 -11.73 11.53
CA LYS A 109 3.23 -12.57 12.44
C LYS A 109 1.77 -12.76 12.02
N ASN A 110 1.25 -11.84 11.20
CA ASN A 110 -0.13 -11.84 10.73
C ASN A 110 -0.17 -11.76 9.19
N PRO A 111 0.41 -12.72 8.48
CA PRO A 111 0.49 -12.67 7.02
C PRO A 111 -0.91 -12.66 6.42
N VAL A 112 -1.02 -12.06 5.24
CA VAL A 112 -2.24 -12.16 4.43
C VAL A 112 -2.29 -13.58 3.84
N THR A 113 -3.40 -14.26 4.06
CA THR A 113 -3.61 -15.62 3.59
C THR A 113 -4.21 -15.67 2.19
N ASP A 114 -4.00 -16.76 1.46
CA ASP A 114 -4.63 -16.97 0.15
C ASP A 114 -6.17 -16.98 0.24
N ALA A 115 -6.72 -17.41 1.37
CA ALA A 115 -8.16 -17.38 1.62
C ALA A 115 -8.70 -15.94 1.71
N GLU A 116 -7.98 -15.04 2.40
CA GLU A 116 -8.34 -13.62 2.48
C GLU A 116 -8.25 -12.94 1.12
N ILE A 117 -7.20 -13.23 0.36
CA ILE A 117 -7.00 -12.71 -1.01
C ILE A 117 -8.15 -13.17 -1.91
N LYS A 118 -8.49 -14.46 -1.86
CA LYS A 118 -9.61 -15.00 -2.65
C LYS A 118 -10.94 -14.37 -2.25
N ALA A 119 -11.21 -14.22 -0.97
CA ALA A 119 -12.44 -13.60 -0.49
C ALA A 119 -12.58 -12.14 -0.95
N GLU A 120 -11.49 -11.38 -0.95
CA GLU A 120 -11.48 -10.00 -1.44
C GLU A 120 -11.69 -9.93 -2.96
N TYR A 121 -11.05 -10.83 -3.71
CA TYR A 121 -11.26 -10.96 -5.14
C TYR A 121 -12.71 -11.34 -5.47
N ASP A 122 -13.28 -12.34 -4.78
CA ASP A 122 -14.67 -12.76 -4.97
C ASP A 122 -15.65 -11.61 -4.63
N ARG A 123 -15.34 -10.81 -3.61
CA ARG A 123 -16.11 -9.61 -3.27
C ARG A 123 -16.07 -8.58 -4.39
N PHE A 124 -14.88 -8.30 -4.90
CA PHE A 124 -14.67 -7.37 -6.01
C PHE A 124 -15.43 -7.83 -7.26
N THR A 125 -15.28 -9.08 -7.68
CA THR A 125 -15.94 -9.63 -8.88
C THR A 125 -17.44 -9.62 -8.74
N LYS A 126 -17.97 -9.94 -7.54
CA LYS A 126 -19.40 -9.89 -7.25
C LYS A 126 -19.95 -8.46 -7.31
N GLN A 127 -19.21 -7.47 -6.83
CA GLN A 127 -19.62 -6.06 -6.88
C GLN A 127 -19.57 -5.50 -8.30
N THR A 128 -18.55 -5.83 -9.06
CA THR A 128 -18.39 -5.37 -10.46
C THR A 128 -19.45 -6.03 -11.37
N GLY A 129 -19.82 -7.28 -11.08
CA GLY A 129 -20.73 -8.06 -11.92
C GLY A 129 -20.00 -8.70 -13.11
N ASP A 130 -20.76 -9.51 -13.86
CA ASP A 130 -20.29 -10.27 -15.02
C ASP A 130 -20.48 -9.55 -16.37
N LYS A 131 -21.07 -8.34 -16.34
CA LYS A 131 -21.41 -7.55 -17.53
C LYS A 131 -20.96 -6.11 -17.42
N GLU A 132 -20.52 -5.57 -18.54
CA GLU A 132 -20.41 -4.13 -18.78
C GLU A 132 -21.55 -3.69 -19.69
N TYR A 133 -22.00 -2.47 -19.47
CA TYR A 133 -23.10 -1.84 -20.17
C TYR A 133 -22.61 -0.59 -20.88
N HIS A 134 -23.00 -0.42 -22.13
CA HIS A 134 -22.83 0.83 -22.86
C HIS A 134 -24.13 1.58 -22.79
N VAL A 135 -24.16 2.64 -21.99
CA VAL A 135 -25.37 3.41 -21.73
C VAL A 135 -25.22 4.86 -22.13
N ARG A 136 -26.32 5.47 -22.51
CA ARG A 136 -26.47 6.91 -22.69
C ARG A 136 -27.46 7.45 -21.67
N HIS A 137 -27.28 8.71 -21.28
CA HIS A 137 -28.26 9.37 -20.43
C HIS A 137 -28.53 10.82 -20.83
N ILE A 138 -29.70 11.29 -20.38
CA ILE A 138 -30.09 12.70 -20.42
C ILE A 138 -30.43 13.10 -18.99
N LEU A 139 -29.70 14.05 -18.42
CA LEU A 139 -29.96 14.59 -17.08
C LEU A 139 -30.86 15.83 -17.20
N LEU A 140 -31.90 15.85 -16.39
CA LEU A 140 -32.92 16.91 -16.36
C LEU A 140 -33.15 17.34 -14.90
N GLU A 141 -33.66 18.56 -14.75
CA GLU A 141 -33.85 19.16 -13.43
C GLU A 141 -35.13 18.64 -12.76
N THR A 142 -36.16 18.41 -13.55
CA THR A 142 -37.50 18.01 -13.07
C THR A 142 -37.96 16.69 -13.67
N GLU A 143 -38.83 15.97 -12.92
CA GLU A 143 -39.46 14.75 -13.38
C GLU A 143 -40.35 15.01 -14.60
N ALA A 144 -41.03 16.18 -14.65
CA ALA A 144 -41.89 16.56 -15.76
C ALA A 144 -41.11 16.70 -17.07
N GLU A 145 -39.94 17.34 -17.04
CA GLU A 145 -39.06 17.43 -18.21
C GLU A 145 -38.58 16.05 -18.67
N ALA A 146 -38.21 15.17 -17.73
CA ALA A 146 -37.76 13.82 -18.06
C ALA A 146 -38.91 12.98 -18.68
N LYS A 147 -40.11 13.08 -18.17
CA LYS A 147 -41.32 12.47 -18.78
C LYS A 147 -41.58 12.99 -20.19
N ALA A 148 -41.41 14.31 -20.41
CA ALA A 148 -41.59 14.91 -21.73
C ALA A 148 -40.51 14.42 -22.72
N VAL A 149 -39.25 14.23 -22.28
CA VAL A 149 -38.19 13.65 -23.10
C VAL A 149 -38.50 12.21 -23.46
N ILE A 150 -38.93 11.38 -22.51
CA ILE A 150 -39.38 9.99 -22.78
C ILE A 150 -40.51 9.95 -23.81
N ALA A 151 -41.48 10.83 -23.67
CA ALA A 151 -42.62 10.92 -24.64
C ALA A 151 -42.12 11.27 -26.05
N LYS A 152 -41.19 12.22 -26.19
CA LYS A 152 -40.60 12.57 -27.49
C LYS A 152 -39.83 11.39 -28.10
N ILE A 153 -39.07 10.64 -27.30
CA ILE A 153 -38.37 9.45 -27.78
C ILE A 153 -39.34 8.38 -28.26
N LYS A 154 -40.41 8.13 -27.51
CA LYS A 154 -41.51 7.21 -27.91
C LYS A 154 -42.21 7.66 -29.19
N ALA A 155 -42.25 8.97 -29.48
CA ALA A 155 -42.76 9.54 -30.73
C ALA A 155 -41.73 9.53 -31.87
N GLY A 156 -40.55 8.95 -31.69
CA GLY A 156 -39.55 8.77 -32.74
C GLY A 156 -38.41 9.82 -32.76
N ALA A 157 -38.36 10.72 -31.81
CA ALA A 157 -37.20 11.66 -31.70
C ALA A 157 -35.93 10.91 -31.36
N LYS A 158 -34.82 11.31 -31.98
CA LYS A 158 -33.50 10.70 -31.73
C LYS A 158 -32.98 11.07 -30.33
N PHE A 159 -32.57 10.08 -29.59
CA PHE A 159 -32.03 10.25 -28.22
C PHE A 159 -30.85 11.23 -28.20
N GLU A 160 -29.93 11.10 -29.14
CA GLU A 160 -28.70 11.90 -29.23
C GLU A 160 -29.00 13.39 -29.47
N GLU A 161 -30.10 13.71 -30.21
CA GLU A 161 -30.49 15.11 -30.42
C GLU A 161 -31.10 15.71 -29.14
N LEU A 162 -31.86 14.92 -28.38
CA LEU A 162 -32.45 15.36 -27.13
C LEU A 162 -31.40 15.48 -26.04
N ALA A 163 -30.33 14.67 -26.09
CA ALA A 163 -29.19 14.72 -25.16
C ALA A 163 -28.42 16.04 -25.21
N LYS A 164 -28.47 16.79 -26.33
CA LYS A 164 -27.89 18.13 -26.42
C LYS A 164 -28.48 19.12 -25.42
N GLY A 165 -29.71 18.87 -24.93
CA GLY A 165 -30.37 19.64 -23.87
C GLY A 165 -30.14 19.11 -22.46
N SER A 166 -29.24 18.12 -22.29
CA SER A 166 -28.92 17.55 -20.98
C SER A 166 -28.25 18.58 -20.07
N LYS A 167 -28.55 18.54 -18.79
CA LYS A 167 -27.83 19.29 -17.74
C LYS A 167 -26.44 18.70 -17.47
N ASP A 168 -26.19 17.48 -17.88
CA ASP A 168 -24.84 16.92 -17.92
C ASP A 168 -24.08 17.39 -19.16
N THR A 169 -23.39 18.53 -19.02
CA THR A 169 -22.61 19.13 -20.11
C THR A 169 -21.40 18.29 -20.53
N GLY A 170 -20.94 17.38 -19.69
CA GLY A 170 -19.82 16.49 -19.98
C GLY A 170 -20.13 15.50 -21.10
N THR A 171 -21.39 15.02 -21.17
CA THR A 171 -21.80 14.01 -22.14
C THR A 171 -22.81 14.53 -23.17
N ALA A 172 -23.39 15.72 -22.98
CA ALA A 172 -24.41 16.28 -23.87
C ALA A 172 -23.97 16.33 -25.34
N SER A 173 -22.72 16.74 -25.61
CA SER A 173 -22.15 16.87 -26.97
C SER A 173 -21.90 15.52 -27.64
N THR A 174 -21.71 14.45 -26.88
CA THR A 174 -21.54 13.06 -27.34
C THR A 174 -22.82 12.26 -27.37
N GLY A 175 -23.97 12.94 -27.25
CA GLY A 175 -25.30 12.30 -27.24
C GLY A 175 -25.57 11.54 -25.94
N GLY A 176 -25.02 12.00 -24.82
CA GLY A 176 -25.19 11.41 -23.48
C GLY A 176 -24.40 10.14 -23.23
N ASP A 177 -23.37 9.86 -24.03
CA ASP A 177 -22.58 8.62 -23.98
C ASP A 177 -21.75 8.53 -22.69
N LEU A 178 -21.91 7.43 -21.95
CA LEU A 178 -21.18 7.13 -20.72
C LEU A 178 -20.14 6.01 -20.88
N GLU A 179 -19.89 5.62 -22.15
CA GLU A 179 -18.97 4.55 -22.50
C GLU A 179 -19.34 3.20 -21.87
N TRP A 180 -18.38 2.25 -21.90
CA TRP A 180 -18.55 0.93 -21.31
C TRP A 180 -18.21 0.97 -19.82
N ALA A 181 -19.17 0.63 -18.97
CA ALA A 181 -18.93 0.57 -17.53
C ALA A 181 -19.74 -0.55 -16.86
N SER A 182 -19.25 -0.99 -15.70
CA SER A 182 -20.02 -1.90 -14.84
C SER A 182 -21.11 -1.16 -14.08
N PRO A 183 -22.20 -1.82 -13.65
CA PRO A 183 -23.24 -1.20 -12.83
C PRO A 183 -22.70 -0.55 -11.55
N SER A 184 -21.64 -1.12 -10.98
CA SER A 184 -20.99 -0.61 -9.76
C SER A 184 -20.28 0.73 -9.93
N SER A 185 -20.08 1.19 -11.17
CA SER A 185 -19.52 2.52 -11.47
C SER A 185 -20.53 3.66 -11.32
N PHE A 186 -21.79 3.33 -11.09
CA PHE A 186 -22.91 4.27 -11.00
C PHE A 186 -23.61 4.21 -9.64
N PRO A 187 -24.32 5.25 -9.23
CA PRO A 187 -25.23 5.15 -8.09
C PRO A 187 -26.23 4.00 -8.26
N PRO A 188 -26.59 3.28 -7.19
CA PRO A 188 -27.45 2.09 -7.28
C PRO A 188 -28.79 2.35 -8.01
N GLU A 189 -29.41 3.50 -7.76
CA GLU A 189 -30.65 3.90 -8.41
C GLU A 189 -30.50 4.15 -9.92
N PHE A 190 -29.32 4.70 -10.33
CA PHE A 190 -29.01 4.88 -11.75
C PHE A 190 -28.78 3.51 -12.42
N ALA A 191 -27.99 2.63 -11.79
CA ALA A 191 -27.72 1.29 -12.28
C ALA A 191 -29.01 0.46 -12.45
N ALA A 192 -29.94 0.56 -11.49
CA ALA A 192 -31.24 -0.09 -11.58
C ALA A 192 -32.05 0.38 -12.79
N GLY A 193 -31.83 1.62 -13.25
CA GLY A 193 -32.51 2.19 -14.39
C GLY A 193 -32.14 1.57 -15.75
N PHE A 194 -31.03 0.84 -15.86
CA PHE A 194 -30.59 0.24 -17.12
C PHE A 194 -30.33 -1.27 -17.07
N THR A 195 -30.06 -1.85 -15.91
CA THR A 195 -29.65 -3.27 -15.80
C THR A 195 -30.76 -4.25 -16.23
N GLY A 196 -32.00 -3.82 -16.20
CA GLY A 196 -33.16 -4.59 -16.69
C GLY A 196 -33.57 -4.28 -18.13
N LEU A 197 -32.92 -3.32 -18.79
CA LEU A 197 -33.29 -2.95 -20.15
C LEU A 197 -32.77 -3.95 -21.18
N GLN A 198 -33.49 -4.08 -22.29
CA GLN A 198 -32.99 -4.75 -23.49
C GLN A 198 -32.13 -3.79 -24.32
N LYS A 199 -31.23 -4.33 -25.13
CA LYS A 199 -30.39 -3.56 -26.06
C LYS A 199 -31.27 -2.63 -26.94
N GLY A 200 -30.93 -1.36 -26.97
CA GLY A 200 -31.63 -0.30 -27.69
C GLY A 200 -32.82 0.30 -26.91
N ALA A 201 -33.22 -0.27 -25.79
CA ALA A 201 -34.36 0.24 -25.02
C ALA A 201 -33.96 1.48 -24.17
N VAL A 202 -34.97 2.29 -23.88
CA VAL A 202 -34.92 3.49 -23.04
C VAL A 202 -35.72 3.25 -21.76
N SER A 203 -35.30 3.81 -20.64
CA SER A 203 -36.04 3.76 -19.37
C SER A 203 -37.47 4.26 -19.58
N GLU A 204 -38.44 3.48 -19.12
CA GLU A 204 -39.89 3.83 -19.29
C GLU A 204 -40.31 4.98 -18.38
N THR A 205 -39.63 5.16 -17.27
CA THR A 205 -39.85 6.20 -16.27
C THR A 205 -38.56 6.94 -15.97
N PRO A 206 -38.61 8.21 -15.53
CA PRO A 206 -37.44 8.94 -15.07
C PRO A 206 -36.76 8.23 -13.90
N VAL A 207 -35.44 8.14 -13.95
CA VAL A 207 -34.61 7.60 -12.86
C VAL A 207 -34.12 8.77 -11.99
N LYS A 208 -34.55 8.79 -10.73
CA LYS A 208 -34.16 9.86 -9.78
C LYS A 208 -32.82 9.53 -9.11
N THR A 209 -31.90 10.49 -9.10
CA THR A 209 -30.66 10.45 -8.33
C THR A 209 -30.52 11.75 -7.54
N ALA A 210 -29.42 11.89 -6.79
CA ALA A 210 -29.07 13.14 -6.11
C ALA A 210 -28.85 14.31 -7.09
N ASN A 211 -28.46 14.03 -8.34
CA ASN A 211 -28.15 15.04 -9.36
C ASN A 211 -29.39 15.51 -10.16
N GLY A 212 -30.52 14.83 -10.04
CA GLY A 212 -31.72 15.14 -10.79
C GLY A 212 -32.42 13.89 -11.36
N PHE A 213 -33.06 14.07 -12.50
CA PHE A 213 -33.85 13.02 -13.17
C PHE A 213 -33.16 12.61 -14.47
N HIS A 214 -32.93 11.32 -14.64
CA HIS A 214 -32.26 10.76 -15.80
C HIS A 214 -33.23 9.99 -16.68
N VAL A 215 -33.05 10.15 -17.98
CA VAL A 215 -33.59 9.24 -19.01
C VAL A 215 -32.39 8.44 -19.52
N ILE A 216 -32.46 7.12 -19.44
CA ILE A 216 -31.32 6.23 -19.71
C ILE A 216 -31.68 5.34 -20.91
N LYS A 217 -30.75 5.22 -21.86
CA LYS A 217 -30.81 4.30 -22.99
C LYS A 217 -29.70 3.26 -22.88
N LEU A 218 -30.03 2.00 -23.04
CA LEU A 218 -29.02 0.93 -23.12
C LEU A 218 -28.66 0.71 -24.59
N ASP A 219 -27.43 1.07 -24.98
CA ASP A 219 -26.97 0.84 -26.34
C ASP A 219 -26.52 -0.60 -26.54
N ASP A 220 -25.75 -1.17 -25.61
CA ASP A 220 -25.27 -2.56 -25.70
C ASP A 220 -24.84 -3.14 -24.35
N THR A 221 -24.59 -4.45 -24.31
CA THR A 221 -24.02 -5.17 -23.20
C THR A 221 -22.91 -6.09 -23.67
N ARG A 222 -21.87 -6.28 -22.85
CA ARG A 222 -20.80 -7.25 -23.09
C ARG A 222 -20.39 -7.95 -21.79
N ALA A 223 -19.71 -9.09 -21.90
CA ALA A 223 -19.09 -9.71 -20.74
C ALA A 223 -18.01 -8.78 -20.16
N ALA A 224 -17.99 -8.62 -18.85
CA ALA A 224 -16.99 -7.83 -18.16
C ALA A 224 -15.62 -8.50 -18.30
N LYS A 225 -14.59 -7.70 -18.65
CA LYS A 225 -13.21 -8.15 -18.68
C LYS A 225 -12.56 -7.95 -17.32
N LEU A 226 -12.88 -8.84 -16.39
CA LEU A 226 -12.26 -8.80 -15.07
C LEU A 226 -10.85 -9.38 -15.14
N PRO A 227 -9.87 -8.76 -14.45
CA PRO A 227 -8.55 -9.35 -14.33
C PRO A 227 -8.64 -10.66 -13.54
N THR A 228 -7.81 -11.62 -13.87
CA THR A 228 -7.74 -12.90 -13.14
C THR A 228 -7.18 -12.70 -11.74
N LEU A 229 -7.53 -13.60 -10.82
CA LEU A 229 -6.96 -13.59 -9.47
C LEU A 229 -5.42 -13.57 -9.50
N ALA A 230 -4.79 -14.31 -10.40
CA ALA A 230 -3.34 -14.37 -10.52
C ALA A 230 -2.72 -13.00 -10.87
N GLU A 231 -3.37 -12.23 -11.74
CA GLU A 231 -2.89 -10.90 -12.15
C GLU A 231 -2.98 -9.86 -11.04
N VAL A 232 -4.01 -9.94 -10.18
CA VAL A 232 -4.24 -8.94 -9.12
C VAL A 232 -3.86 -9.41 -7.72
N LYS A 233 -3.40 -10.66 -7.57
CA LYS A 233 -3.03 -11.24 -6.29
C LYS A 233 -2.03 -10.38 -5.49
N PRO A 234 -0.93 -9.87 -6.09
CA PRO A 234 0.00 -9.03 -5.34
C PRO A 234 -0.64 -7.75 -4.82
N GLN A 235 -1.43 -7.07 -5.65
CA GLN A 235 -2.09 -5.81 -5.30
C GLN A 235 -3.12 -6.00 -4.17
N ILE A 236 -3.90 -7.10 -4.24
CA ILE A 236 -4.85 -7.45 -3.17
C ILE A 236 -4.10 -7.78 -1.88
N ALA A 237 -3.00 -8.53 -1.95
CA ALA A 237 -2.20 -8.87 -0.78
C ALA A 237 -1.63 -7.62 -0.10
N ASP A 238 -1.08 -6.68 -0.87
CA ASP A 238 -0.55 -5.41 -0.36
C ASP A 238 -1.65 -4.56 0.28
N ALA A 239 -2.81 -4.43 -0.36
CA ALA A 239 -3.94 -3.69 0.19
C ALA A 239 -4.47 -4.29 1.50
N LEU A 240 -4.58 -5.62 1.57
CA LEU A 240 -4.98 -6.31 2.79
C LEU A 240 -3.94 -6.20 3.91
N ALA A 241 -2.64 -6.24 3.58
CA ALA A 241 -1.58 -6.02 4.56
C ALA A 241 -1.63 -4.59 5.14
N GLN A 242 -1.81 -3.59 4.29
CA GLN A 242 -2.00 -2.20 4.73
C GLN A 242 -3.23 -2.05 5.62
N LYS A 243 -4.35 -2.66 5.25
CA LYS A 243 -5.58 -2.65 6.05
C LYS A 243 -5.37 -3.27 7.43
N LYS A 244 -4.72 -4.45 7.51
CA LYS A 244 -4.37 -5.11 8.79
C LYS A 244 -3.52 -4.20 9.68
N LEU A 245 -2.55 -3.49 9.09
CA LEU A 245 -1.69 -2.57 9.83
C LEU A 245 -2.47 -1.35 10.35
N GLU A 246 -3.36 -0.79 9.54
CA GLU A 246 -4.20 0.33 9.96
C GLU A 246 -5.17 -0.09 11.08
N GLU A 247 -5.81 -1.24 10.96
CA GLU A 247 -6.67 -1.80 12.03
C GLU A 247 -5.88 -2.04 13.32
N TYR A 248 -4.64 -2.51 13.22
CA TYR A 248 -3.75 -2.67 14.38
C TYR A 248 -3.42 -1.33 15.03
N LYS A 249 -3.08 -0.33 14.25
CA LYS A 249 -2.81 1.04 14.70
C LYS A 249 -4.03 1.62 15.43
N ASP A 250 -5.23 1.49 14.84
CA ASP A 250 -6.47 1.97 15.45
C ASP A 250 -6.76 1.29 16.77
N GLN A 251 -6.52 -0.03 16.87
CA GLN A 251 -6.66 -0.76 18.12
C GLN A 251 -5.70 -0.26 19.20
N MET A 252 -4.44 0.07 18.82
CA MET A 252 -3.47 0.62 19.78
C MET A 252 -3.86 2.03 20.23
N VAL A 253 -4.32 2.88 19.31
CA VAL A 253 -4.81 4.23 19.66
C VAL A 253 -6.02 4.16 20.59
N LYS A 254 -7.00 3.28 20.31
CA LYS A 254 -8.17 3.09 21.19
C LYS A 254 -7.83 2.60 22.61
N LYS A 255 -6.74 1.85 22.77
CA LYS A 255 -6.27 1.36 24.08
C LYS A 255 -5.43 2.39 24.84
N ALA A 256 -4.93 3.40 24.14
CA ALA A 256 -4.09 4.42 24.74
C ALA A 256 -4.92 5.38 25.63
N LYS A 257 -4.35 5.79 26.75
CA LYS A 257 -4.89 6.89 27.55
C LYS A 257 -4.37 8.19 26.97
N VAL A 258 -5.21 8.88 26.21
CA VAL A 258 -4.92 10.21 25.67
C VAL A 258 -5.58 11.23 26.60
N GLN A 259 -4.76 12.14 27.14
CA GLN A 259 -5.21 13.25 28.01
C GLN A 259 -5.11 14.55 27.24
#